data_c896623dfffb7a66cdb2307dfc7b450c
#
_entry.id   c896623dfffb7a66cdb2307dfc7b450c
#
_cell.length_a   1.000
_cell.length_b   1.000
_cell.length_c   1.000
_cell.angle_alpha   90.00
_cell.angle_beta   90.00
_cell.angle_gamma   90.00
#
_symmetry.space_group_name_H-M   'P 1'
#
loop_
_entity.id
_entity.type
_entity.pdbx_description
1 polymer ?
#
loop_
_entity_poly.entity_id
_entity_poly.type
_entity_poly.pdbx_seq_one_letter_code
_entity_poly.pdbx_strand_id
1 'polypeptide(L)'
;MITESQTRAAASIGVPVARRHIFLCCDQTTPKCCEKERGLVAWDFLKKRLKELGLSDEGGILRTKANCLRICEGGPVAVVYPEGAWYGECDPPVLERIIQEHLIEGRVVREYLIEQHRLGGA
;
A
#
# COMPACT_ATOMS: atom_id res chain seq x y z
N MET A 1 -8.14 13.08 24.54
CA MET A 1 -6.86 13.83 24.51
C MET A 1 -5.74 12.97 23.94
N ILE A 2 -4.88 13.60 23.21
CA ILE A 2 -3.72 12.90 22.63
C ILE A 2 -2.67 12.71 23.74
N THR A 3 -2.06 11.54 23.76
CA THR A 3 -1.06 11.19 24.78
C THR A 3 0.34 11.15 24.17
N GLU A 4 1.36 11.27 25.04
CA GLU A 4 2.74 11.10 24.60
C GLU A 4 2.99 9.69 24.06
N SER A 5 2.29 8.70 24.63
CA SER A 5 2.38 7.32 24.15
C SER A 5 1.93 7.21 22.69
N GLN A 6 0.85 7.89 22.32
CA GLN A 6 0.39 7.92 20.93
C GLN A 6 1.40 8.61 20.01
N THR A 7 1.97 9.72 20.47
CA THR A 7 2.98 10.45 19.68
C THR A 7 4.22 9.60 19.47
N ARG A 8 4.67 8.89 20.50
CA ARG A 8 5.83 7.97 20.37
C ARG A 8 5.51 6.81 19.43
N ALA A 9 4.30 6.28 19.50
CA ALA A 9 3.88 5.20 18.58
C ALA A 9 3.91 5.69 17.14
N ALA A 10 3.39 6.89 16.87
CA ALA A 10 3.42 7.48 15.54
C ALA A 10 4.86 7.62 15.03
N ALA A 11 5.76 8.09 15.88
CA ALA A 11 7.17 8.23 15.52
C ALA A 11 7.81 6.87 15.22
N SER A 12 7.49 5.84 16.02
CA SER A 12 8.08 4.51 15.85
C SER A 12 7.67 3.82 14.55
N ILE A 13 6.48 4.10 14.05
CA ILE A 13 6.05 3.53 12.76
C ILE A 13 6.42 4.42 11.56
N GLY A 14 7.06 5.56 11.82
CA GLY A 14 7.62 6.39 10.76
C GLY A 14 6.71 7.48 10.22
N VAL A 15 5.60 7.81 10.92
CA VAL A 15 4.69 8.86 10.43
C VAL A 15 5.40 10.16 10.09
N PRO A 16 6.31 10.70 10.96
CA PRO A 16 6.96 11.98 10.67
C PRO A 16 7.88 11.99 9.43
N VAL A 17 8.34 10.83 8.98
CA VAL A 17 9.27 10.74 7.86
C VAL A 17 8.66 10.02 6.66
N ALA A 18 7.37 9.72 6.70
CA ALA A 18 6.70 8.99 5.64
C ALA A 18 6.68 9.79 4.33
N ARG A 19 7.05 9.12 3.26
CA ARG A 19 7.02 9.67 1.90
C ARG A 19 5.84 9.17 1.10
N ARG A 20 5.47 7.91 1.32
CA ARG A 20 4.36 7.26 0.62
C ARG A 20 3.62 6.31 1.53
N HIS A 21 2.37 6.09 1.22
CA HIS A 21 1.50 5.18 1.96
C HIS A 21 0.79 4.29 0.95
N ILE A 22 0.98 2.98 1.06
CA ILE A 22 0.28 2.01 0.22
C ILE A 22 -0.84 1.34 1.02
N PHE A 23 -2.03 1.30 0.43
CA PHE A 23 -3.18 0.59 0.97
C PHE A 23 -3.47 -0.60 0.07
N LEU A 24 -3.62 -1.78 0.65
CA LEU A 24 -3.88 -3.00 -0.11
C LEU A 24 -5.19 -3.63 0.32
N CYS A 25 -6.07 -3.87 -0.65
CA CYS A 25 -7.34 -4.53 -0.44
C CYS A 25 -7.09 -6.03 -0.26
N CYS A 26 -7.21 -6.52 0.97
CA CYS A 26 -6.98 -7.92 1.29
C CYS A 26 -7.71 -8.30 2.57
N ASP A 27 -7.78 -9.60 2.87
CA ASP A 27 -8.44 -10.11 4.07
C ASP A 27 -9.88 -9.59 4.19
N GLN A 28 -10.59 -9.58 3.07
CA GLN A 28 -11.96 -9.05 3.02
C GLN A 28 -12.94 -9.95 3.77
N THR A 29 -13.87 -9.33 4.49
CA THR A 29 -14.97 -10.03 5.13
C THR A 29 -15.81 -10.78 4.10
N THR A 30 -16.10 -10.12 2.97
CA THR A 30 -16.75 -10.72 1.82
C THR A 30 -15.83 -10.54 0.61
N PRO A 31 -15.07 -11.56 0.20
CA PRO A 31 -14.13 -11.44 -0.91
C PRO A 31 -14.83 -11.10 -2.23
N LYS A 32 -14.38 -10.02 -2.87
CA LYS A 32 -14.94 -9.53 -4.13
C LYS A 32 -13.88 -9.22 -5.18
N CYS A 33 -12.84 -8.46 -4.80
CA CYS A 33 -11.79 -8.09 -5.75
C CYS A 33 -10.90 -9.27 -6.12
N CYS A 34 -10.72 -10.20 -5.19
CA CYS A 34 -9.99 -11.45 -5.37
C CYS A 34 -10.32 -12.38 -4.22
N GLU A 35 -9.84 -13.62 -4.30
CA GLU A 35 -9.99 -14.56 -3.20
C GLU A 35 -9.22 -14.07 -1.97
N LYS A 36 -9.79 -14.31 -0.78
CA LYS A 36 -9.21 -13.87 0.48
C LYS A 36 -7.76 -14.35 0.65
N GLU A 37 -7.51 -15.62 0.34
CA GLU A 37 -6.17 -16.19 0.46
C GLU A 37 -5.16 -15.49 -0.43
N ARG A 38 -5.55 -15.15 -1.65
CA ARG A 38 -4.70 -14.43 -2.60
C ARG A 38 -4.33 -13.06 -2.05
N GLY A 39 -5.30 -12.36 -1.45
CA GLY A 39 -5.06 -11.07 -0.82
C GLY A 39 -4.11 -11.16 0.36
N LEU A 40 -4.26 -12.21 1.18
CA LEU A 40 -3.38 -12.42 2.33
C LEU A 40 -1.94 -12.74 1.91
N VAL A 41 -1.76 -13.53 0.86
CA VAL A 41 -0.43 -13.81 0.30
C VAL A 41 0.22 -12.50 -0.17
N ALA A 42 -0.54 -11.66 -0.86
CA ALA A 42 -0.05 -10.36 -1.31
C ALA A 42 0.35 -9.46 -0.14
N TRP A 43 -0.48 -9.41 0.90
CA TRP A 43 -0.21 -8.60 2.08
C TRP A 43 1.04 -9.07 2.83
N ASP A 44 1.18 -10.38 3.03
CA ASP A 44 2.35 -10.94 3.70
C ASP A 44 3.63 -10.64 2.91
N PHE A 45 3.58 -10.76 1.60
CA PHE A 45 4.69 -10.40 0.73
C PHE A 45 5.06 -8.93 0.91
N LEU A 46 4.07 -8.05 0.84
CA LEU A 46 4.30 -6.60 0.96
C LEU A 46 4.99 -6.25 2.27
N LYS A 47 4.46 -6.74 3.39
CA LYS A 47 5.04 -6.47 4.72
C LYS A 47 6.49 -6.93 4.81
N LYS A 48 6.72 -8.17 4.41
CA LYS A 48 8.03 -8.80 4.50
C LYS A 48 9.04 -8.08 3.62
N ARG A 49 8.64 -7.77 2.38
CA ARG A 49 9.53 -7.16 1.41
C ARG A 49 9.91 -5.73 1.82
N LEU A 50 8.96 -4.95 2.32
CA LEU A 50 9.25 -3.59 2.81
C LEU A 50 10.24 -3.65 3.97
N LYS A 51 10.08 -4.62 4.85
CA LYS A 51 11.01 -4.80 5.96
C LYS A 51 12.41 -5.19 5.48
N GLU A 52 12.49 -6.15 4.55
CA GLU A 52 13.76 -6.60 3.99
C GLU A 52 14.55 -5.46 3.33
N LEU A 53 13.84 -4.54 2.69
CA LEU A 53 14.45 -3.41 1.98
C LEU A 53 14.70 -2.19 2.89
N GLY A 54 14.37 -2.29 4.18
CA GLY A 54 14.55 -1.17 5.10
C GLY A 54 13.59 -0.02 4.86
N LEU A 55 12.45 -0.26 4.22
CA LEU A 55 11.48 0.77 3.88
C LEU A 55 10.38 0.94 4.93
N SER A 56 10.20 -0.05 5.81
CA SER A 56 9.21 0.03 6.89
C SER A 56 9.60 1.05 7.95
N ASP A 57 8.63 1.49 8.71
CA ASP A 57 8.84 2.39 9.84
C ASP A 57 9.61 3.65 9.39
N GLU A 58 10.77 3.91 9.96
CA GLU A 58 11.56 5.10 9.62
C GLU A 58 12.11 5.08 8.19
N GLY A 59 11.93 3.98 7.46
CA GLY A 59 12.30 3.88 6.05
C GLY A 59 11.40 4.68 5.10
N GLY A 60 10.31 5.24 5.59
CA GLY A 60 9.52 6.21 4.83
C GLY A 60 8.31 5.67 4.10
N ILE A 61 8.01 4.38 4.21
CA ILE A 61 6.84 3.79 3.57
C ILE A 61 5.88 3.24 4.61
N LEU A 62 4.67 3.80 4.64
CA LEU A 62 3.59 3.28 5.46
C LEU A 62 2.76 2.30 4.64
N ARG A 63 2.17 1.32 5.30
CA ARG A 63 1.29 0.35 4.65
C ARG A 63 0.07 0.11 5.51
N THR A 64 -1.07 -0.13 4.87
CA THR A 64 -2.31 -0.42 5.56
C THR A 64 -3.10 -1.47 4.81
N LYS A 65 -3.58 -2.45 5.54
CA LYS A 65 -4.48 -3.48 5.03
C LYS A 65 -5.90 -2.92 5.06
N ALA A 66 -6.57 -2.91 3.92
CA ALA A 66 -7.95 -2.44 3.82
C ALA A 66 -8.88 -3.62 3.55
N ASN A 67 -10.04 -3.64 4.21
CA ASN A 67 -11.05 -4.66 3.95
C ASN A 67 -11.60 -4.51 2.53
N CYS A 68 -11.87 -3.29 2.11
CA CYS A 68 -12.39 -3.01 0.77
C CYS A 68 -12.00 -1.61 0.32
N LEU A 69 -11.46 -1.51 -0.90
CA LEU A 69 -11.14 -0.23 -1.53
C LEU A 69 -12.20 0.16 -2.56
N ARG A 70 -13.33 -0.58 -2.61
CA ARG A 70 -14.49 -0.32 -3.44
C ARG A 70 -14.30 -0.55 -4.94
N ILE A 71 -13.17 -1.07 -5.35
CA ILE A 71 -12.98 -1.61 -6.70
C ILE A 71 -13.03 -3.12 -6.53
N CYS A 72 -14.15 -3.72 -6.92
CA CYS A 72 -14.49 -5.09 -6.56
C CYS A 72 -14.15 -6.12 -7.64
N GLU A 73 -13.14 -5.85 -8.44
CA GLU A 73 -12.68 -6.78 -9.48
C GLU A 73 -11.21 -6.52 -9.82
N GLY A 74 -10.56 -7.54 -10.38
CA GLY A 74 -9.18 -7.40 -10.85
C GLY A 74 -8.15 -7.19 -9.74
N GLY A 75 -8.48 -7.66 -8.53
CA GLY A 75 -7.59 -7.52 -7.39
C GLY A 75 -6.51 -8.58 -7.32
N PRO A 76 -5.68 -8.51 -6.28
CA PRO A 76 -5.75 -7.50 -5.21
C PRO A 76 -5.56 -6.08 -5.73
N VAL A 77 -6.32 -5.14 -5.18
CA VAL A 77 -6.25 -3.73 -5.58
C VAL A 77 -5.45 -2.96 -4.53
N ALA A 78 -4.59 -2.06 -4.99
CA ALA A 78 -3.81 -1.20 -4.10
C ALA A 78 -3.92 0.24 -4.54
N VAL A 79 -3.72 1.16 -3.58
CA VAL A 79 -3.58 2.58 -3.91
C VAL A 79 -2.36 3.13 -3.20
N VAL A 80 -1.59 3.96 -3.87
CA VAL A 80 -0.38 4.58 -3.34
C VAL A 80 -0.56 6.10 -3.32
N TYR A 81 -0.46 6.69 -2.14
CA TYR A 81 -0.47 8.13 -1.96
C TYR A 81 0.94 8.63 -1.62
N PRO A 82 1.28 9.87 -1.97
CA PRO A 82 0.40 10.97 -2.34
C PRO A 82 -0.01 11.03 -3.81
N GLU A 83 0.59 10.23 -4.69
CA GLU A 83 0.27 10.30 -6.13
C GLU A 83 -1.17 9.89 -6.45
N GLY A 84 -1.77 9.05 -5.59
CA GLY A 84 -3.12 8.56 -5.84
C GLY A 84 -3.18 7.58 -6.99
N ALA A 85 -2.17 6.72 -7.10
CA ALA A 85 -2.11 5.71 -8.14
C ALA A 85 -2.81 4.42 -7.69
N TRP A 86 -3.87 4.05 -8.39
CA TRP A 86 -4.66 2.86 -8.10
C TRP A 86 -4.23 1.72 -9.02
N TYR A 87 -3.85 0.60 -8.43
CA TYR A 87 -3.30 -0.54 -9.14
C TYR A 87 -4.19 -1.78 -9.02
N GLY A 88 -4.27 -2.56 -10.08
CA GLY A 88 -4.91 -3.87 -10.08
C GLY A 88 -3.91 -5.00 -10.14
N GLU A 89 -4.42 -6.23 -9.95
CA GLU A 89 -3.64 -7.45 -10.05
C GLU A 89 -2.38 -7.46 -9.18
N CYS A 90 -2.48 -6.93 -7.96
CA CYS A 90 -1.33 -6.72 -7.09
C CYS A 90 -0.88 -7.99 -6.37
N ASP A 91 -0.60 -9.05 -7.14
CA ASP A 91 0.08 -10.24 -6.63
C ASP A 91 1.56 -9.91 -6.38
N PRO A 92 2.32 -10.78 -5.70
CA PRO A 92 3.73 -10.48 -5.38
C PRO A 92 4.59 -9.95 -6.51
N PRO A 93 4.56 -10.48 -7.75
CA PRO A 93 5.39 -9.92 -8.82
C PRO A 93 5.03 -8.47 -9.17
N VAL A 94 3.75 -8.13 -9.15
CA VAL A 94 3.29 -6.77 -9.43
C VAL A 94 3.65 -5.85 -8.25
N LEU A 95 3.47 -6.33 -7.02
CA LEU A 95 3.86 -5.56 -5.83
C LEU A 95 5.36 -5.29 -5.83
N GLU A 96 6.19 -6.23 -6.25
CA GLU A 96 7.64 -6.00 -6.34
C GLU A 96 7.94 -4.84 -7.29
N ARG A 97 7.27 -4.77 -8.43
CA ARG A 97 7.43 -3.66 -9.36
C ARG A 97 6.98 -2.34 -8.75
N ILE A 98 5.85 -2.35 -8.06
CA ILE A 98 5.35 -1.14 -7.39
C ILE A 98 6.36 -0.67 -6.32
N ILE A 99 6.93 -1.59 -5.56
CA ILE A 99 7.93 -1.26 -4.55
C ILE A 99 9.16 -0.62 -5.20
N GLN A 100 9.74 -1.28 -6.19
CA GLN A 100 10.98 -0.82 -6.82
C GLN A 100 10.79 0.47 -7.63
N GLU A 101 9.75 0.55 -8.43
CA GLU A 101 9.56 1.67 -9.35
C GLU A 101 8.81 2.84 -8.73
N HIS A 102 7.77 2.57 -7.96
CA HIS A 102 6.94 3.65 -7.42
C HIS A 102 7.34 4.05 -5.99
N LEU A 103 7.39 3.08 -5.07
CA LEU A 103 7.66 3.40 -3.66
C LEU A 103 9.08 3.92 -3.47
N ILE A 104 10.06 3.37 -4.16
CA ILE A 104 11.46 3.78 -4.06
C ILE A 104 11.78 4.94 -5.00
N GLU A 105 11.48 4.80 -6.28
CA GLU A 105 11.90 5.77 -7.30
C GLU A 105 10.87 6.82 -7.66
N GLY A 106 9.63 6.67 -7.21
CA GLY A 106 8.59 7.65 -7.48
C GLY A 106 7.96 7.58 -8.87
N ARG A 107 8.22 6.50 -9.61
CA ARG A 107 7.67 6.32 -10.96
C ARG A 107 6.47 5.38 -10.93
N VAL A 108 5.32 5.86 -11.40
CA VAL A 108 4.10 5.05 -11.47
C VAL A 108 4.28 3.88 -12.45
N VAL A 109 3.82 2.69 -12.05
CA VAL A 109 3.86 1.47 -12.89
C VAL A 109 2.60 1.45 -13.76
N ARG A 110 2.70 2.01 -14.94
CA ARG A 110 1.53 2.24 -15.81
C ARG A 110 0.85 0.98 -16.31
N GLU A 111 1.58 -0.13 -16.45
CA GLU A 111 1.01 -1.40 -16.93
C GLU A 111 -0.12 -1.92 -16.03
N TYR A 112 -0.07 -1.63 -14.76
CA TYR A 112 -1.07 -2.13 -13.78
C TYR A 112 -1.92 -1.01 -13.21
N LEU A 113 -1.81 0.20 -13.77
CA LEU A 113 -2.52 1.36 -13.29
C LEU A 113 -3.97 1.35 -13.75
N ILE A 114 -4.89 1.40 -12.79
CA ILE A 114 -6.32 1.52 -13.06
C ILE A 114 -6.67 2.99 -13.29
N GLU A 115 -6.22 3.86 -12.39
CA GLU A 115 -6.50 5.28 -12.42
C GLU A 115 -5.50 6.01 -11.53
N GLN A 116 -5.29 7.29 -11.80
CA GLN A 116 -4.41 8.10 -10.97
C GLN A 116 -5.02 9.47 -10.74
N HIS A 117 -5.10 9.87 -9.48
CA HIS A 117 -5.58 11.20 -9.12
C HIS A 117 -5.05 11.60 -7.75
N ARG A 118 -4.24 12.67 -7.71
CA ARG A 118 -3.72 13.19 -6.47
C ARG A 118 -4.83 13.85 -5.67
N LEU A 119 -4.99 13.46 -4.41
CA LEU A 119 -6.04 14.03 -3.57
C LEU A 119 -5.86 15.54 -3.38
N GLY A 120 -6.97 16.28 -3.52
CA GLY A 120 -6.95 17.74 -3.35
C GLY A 120 -6.22 18.48 -4.45
N GLY A 121 -5.61 17.79 -5.41
CA GLY A 121 -4.90 18.38 -6.52
C GLY A 121 -5.82 18.63 -7.70
N ALA A 122 -5.61 19.66 -8.41
CA ALA A 122 -6.29 19.92 -9.68
C ALA A 122 -5.37 19.55 -10.83
#